data_bdda735ab99407d1e8796e5f9a97357b
#
_entry.id   bdda735ab99407d1e8796e5f9a97357b
#
_cell.length_a   1.000
_cell.length_b   1.000
_cell.length_c   1.000
_cell.angle_alpha   90.00
_cell.angle_beta   90.00
_cell.angle_gamma   90.00
#
_symmetry.space_group_name_H-M   'P 1'
#
loop_
_entity.id
_entity.type
_entity.pdbx_description
1 polymer ?
#
loop_
_entity_poly.entity_id
_entity_poly.type
_entity_poly.pdbx_seq_one_letter_code
_entity_poly.pdbx_strand_id
1 'polypeptide(L)'
;MKADSIHLFKERCEAYGYDPGCILPHDSYLINLGNPDAEGLQKSRDAFLDEMTRCEQLGLKMLNFHPGSHLGKMEVDTCLSRIAESINITLAQTSGVCAVIENTAGQGSNLGYTFEQIAYIINEVEDKSRVGVCLDTAHTLAAGYDIKTPEGFSETFRHFDEVVGFSYLRGMHLNDSKKELGSRVDRHESIGKGLMGLDTLHDHGGPPFRQYALNPRDPGRGALAGGDTASI
;
A
#
# COMPACT_ATOMS: atom_id res chain seq x y z
N MET A 1 -22.25 -6.60 -2.36
CA MET A 1 -22.87 -5.47 -1.59
C MET A 1 -24.35 -5.29 -1.96
N LYS A 2 -25.16 -4.54 -1.14
CA LYS A 2 -26.54 -4.18 -1.52
C LYS A 2 -26.53 -3.05 -2.57
N ALA A 3 -27.43 -3.12 -3.55
CA ALA A 3 -27.50 -2.12 -4.63
C ALA A 3 -27.69 -0.69 -4.11
N ASP A 4 -28.56 -0.51 -3.10
CA ASP A 4 -28.82 0.80 -2.50
C ASP A 4 -27.57 1.41 -1.84
N SER A 5 -26.72 0.56 -1.21
CA SER A 5 -25.47 1.02 -0.59
C SER A 5 -24.44 1.46 -1.64
N ILE A 6 -24.37 0.75 -2.78
CA ILE A 6 -23.50 1.11 -3.90
C ILE A 6 -23.96 2.45 -4.50
N HIS A 7 -25.26 2.60 -4.72
CA HIS A 7 -25.83 3.82 -5.27
C HIS A 7 -25.56 5.02 -4.34
N LEU A 8 -25.86 4.88 -3.06
CA LEU A 8 -25.64 5.93 -2.06
C LEU A 8 -24.16 6.33 -1.95
N PHE A 9 -23.23 5.38 -2.03
CA PHE A 9 -21.80 5.70 -2.02
C PHE A 9 -21.41 6.57 -3.20
N LYS A 10 -21.83 6.19 -4.42
CA LYS A 10 -21.54 6.94 -5.65
C LYS A 10 -22.16 8.33 -5.63
N GLU A 11 -23.43 8.45 -5.22
CA GLU A 11 -24.13 9.72 -5.02
C GLU A 11 -23.36 10.64 -4.05
N ARG A 12 -22.86 10.08 -2.92
CA ARG A 12 -22.10 10.86 -1.94
C ARG A 12 -20.74 11.32 -2.47
N CYS A 13 -20.03 10.46 -3.19
CA CYS A 13 -18.78 10.85 -3.84
C CYS A 13 -18.99 12.01 -4.78
N GLU A 14 -20.04 11.96 -5.62
CA GLU A 14 -20.39 13.03 -6.55
C GLU A 14 -20.79 14.31 -5.80
N ALA A 15 -21.70 14.21 -4.83
CA ALA A 15 -22.24 15.36 -4.07
C ALA A 15 -21.15 16.12 -3.30
N TYR A 16 -20.12 15.43 -2.80
CA TYR A 16 -19.02 16.03 -2.02
C TYR A 16 -17.73 16.20 -2.82
N GLY A 17 -17.73 15.90 -4.12
CA GLY A 17 -16.56 16.09 -4.99
C GLY A 17 -15.41 15.13 -4.71
N TYR A 18 -15.67 13.95 -4.14
CA TYR A 18 -14.64 12.92 -3.97
C TYR A 18 -14.42 12.13 -5.26
N ASP A 19 -13.18 12.14 -5.76
CA ASP A 19 -12.79 11.25 -6.86
C ASP A 19 -12.56 9.82 -6.32
N PRO A 20 -13.32 8.83 -6.81
CA PRO A 20 -13.09 7.43 -6.44
C PRO A 20 -11.68 6.92 -6.74
N GLY A 21 -10.96 7.55 -7.69
CA GLY A 21 -9.56 7.26 -7.99
C GLY A 21 -8.59 7.68 -6.89
N CYS A 22 -9.01 8.57 -5.99
CA CYS A 22 -8.20 9.03 -4.84
C CYS A 22 -8.55 8.30 -3.53
N ILE A 23 -9.52 7.37 -3.56
CA ILE A 23 -9.91 6.59 -2.39
C ILE A 23 -9.16 5.27 -2.40
N LEU A 24 -8.35 5.04 -1.37
CA LEU A 24 -7.55 3.84 -1.18
C LEU A 24 -8.09 3.06 0.04
N PRO A 25 -9.11 2.19 -0.13
CA PRO A 25 -9.60 1.36 0.96
C PRO A 25 -8.57 0.28 1.32
N HIS A 26 -8.58 -0.14 2.56
CA HIS A 26 -7.75 -1.25 3.04
C HIS A 26 -8.62 -2.50 3.23
N ASP A 27 -8.06 -3.68 2.90
CA ASP A 27 -8.72 -4.96 3.14
C ASP A 27 -8.72 -5.35 4.63
N SER A 28 -9.33 -6.49 4.93
CA SER A 28 -9.33 -7.04 6.29
C SER A 28 -7.94 -7.57 6.64
N TYR A 29 -7.41 -7.18 7.82
CA TYR A 29 -6.14 -7.67 8.36
C TYR A 29 -6.13 -9.21 8.61
N LEU A 30 -7.25 -9.89 8.51
CA LEU A 30 -7.35 -11.35 8.61
C LEU A 30 -6.97 -12.06 7.30
N ILE A 31 -6.89 -11.36 6.20
CA ILE A 31 -6.52 -11.90 4.89
C ILE A 31 -5.01 -12.16 4.87
N ASN A 32 -4.64 -13.40 4.57
CA ASN A 32 -3.23 -13.81 4.40
C ASN A 32 -3.08 -14.55 3.06
N LEU A 33 -2.68 -13.85 2.02
CA LEU A 33 -2.53 -14.40 0.67
C LEU A 33 -1.37 -15.40 0.54
N GLY A 34 -0.48 -15.44 1.52
CA GLY A 34 0.62 -16.39 1.63
C GLY A 34 0.36 -17.53 2.62
N ASN A 35 -0.86 -17.72 3.11
CA ASN A 35 -1.17 -18.68 4.15
C ASN A 35 -0.65 -20.09 3.82
N PRO A 36 0.17 -20.73 4.69
CA PRO A 36 0.70 -22.07 4.45
C PRO A 36 -0.37 -23.17 4.54
N ASP A 37 -1.45 -22.94 5.27
CA ASP A 37 -2.59 -23.86 5.36
C ASP A 37 -3.53 -23.71 4.17
N ALA A 38 -3.89 -24.80 3.51
CA ALA A 38 -4.69 -24.77 2.28
C ALA A 38 -6.10 -24.21 2.49
N GLU A 39 -6.76 -24.55 3.61
CA GLU A 39 -8.10 -24.04 3.93
C GLU A 39 -8.04 -22.54 4.27
N GLY A 40 -7.04 -22.13 5.06
CA GLY A 40 -6.80 -20.73 5.40
C GLY A 40 -6.45 -19.88 4.17
N LEU A 41 -5.67 -20.45 3.22
CA LEU A 41 -5.37 -19.80 1.95
C LEU A 41 -6.62 -19.59 1.10
N GLN A 42 -7.46 -20.63 0.97
CA GLN A 42 -8.69 -20.52 0.18
C GLN A 42 -9.63 -19.46 0.77
N LYS A 43 -9.82 -19.45 2.10
CA LYS A 43 -10.60 -18.41 2.78
C LYS A 43 -10.06 -17.00 2.54
N SER A 44 -8.74 -16.85 2.54
CA SER A 44 -8.09 -15.56 2.27
C SER A 44 -8.28 -15.12 0.82
N ARG A 45 -8.14 -16.04 -0.15
CA ARG A 45 -8.37 -15.78 -1.57
C ARG A 45 -9.83 -15.38 -1.85
N ASP A 46 -10.78 -16.09 -1.25
CA ASP A 46 -12.21 -15.79 -1.40
C ASP A 46 -12.56 -14.41 -0.79
N ALA A 47 -11.99 -14.09 0.37
CA ALA A 47 -12.17 -12.79 1.01
C ALA A 47 -11.55 -11.66 0.19
N PHE A 48 -10.34 -11.84 -0.32
CA PHE A 48 -9.66 -10.84 -1.15
C PHE A 48 -10.41 -10.59 -2.47
N LEU A 49 -10.92 -11.65 -3.09
CA LEU A 49 -11.76 -11.54 -4.28
C LEU A 49 -13.06 -10.76 -4.00
N ASP A 50 -13.71 -11.01 -2.85
CA ASP A 50 -14.91 -10.26 -2.43
C ASP A 50 -14.58 -8.77 -2.23
N GLU A 51 -13.46 -8.44 -1.56
CA GLU A 51 -13.03 -7.05 -1.35
C GLU A 51 -12.71 -6.34 -2.69
N MET A 52 -11.98 -6.98 -3.60
CA MET A 52 -11.71 -6.45 -4.94
C MET A 52 -12.99 -6.24 -5.74
N THR A 53 -13.93 -7.19 -5.68
CA THR A 53 -15.25 -7.09 -6.33
C THR A 53 -16.08 -5.94 -5.75
N ARG A 54 -16.01 -5.71 -4.43
CA ARG A 54 -16.67 -4.56 -3.79
C ARG A 54 -16.10 -3.24 -4.28
N CYS A 55 -14.77 -3.13 -4.40
CA CYS A 55 -14.12 -1.94 -4.97
C CYS A 55 -14.58 -1.69 -6.41
N GLU A 56 -14.65 -2.73 -7.24
CA GLU A 56 -15.15 -2.64 -8.61
C GLU A 56 -16.61 -2.13 -8.65
N GLN A 57 -17.50 -2.70 -7.83
CA GLN A 57 -18.91 -2.28 -7.73
C GLN A 57 -19.07 -0.81 -7.30
N LEU A 58 -18.23 -0.35 -6.38
CA LEU A 58 -18.21 1.03 -5.90
C LEU A 58 -17.59 2.00 -6.91
N GLY A 59 -16.87 1.50 -7.93
CA GLY A 59 -16.14 2.32 -8.90
C GLY A 59 -14.79 2.80 -8.42
N LEU A 60 -14.31 2.23 -7.30
CA LEU A 60 -12.97 2.48 -6.77
C LEU A 60 -11.90 1.91 -7.69
N LYS A 61 -10.71 2.48 -7.66
CA LYS A 61 -9.63 2.11 -8.57
C LYS A 61 -8.51 1.30 -7.91
N MET A 62 -8.54 1.19 -6.60
CA MET A 62 -7.47 0.59 -5.80
C MET A 62 -8.05 -0.17 -4.62
N LEU A 63 -7.33 -1.21 -4.18
CA LEU A 63 -7.51 -1.87 -2.88
C LEU A 63 -6.14 -2.07 -2.26
N ASN A 64 -5.91 -1.50 -1.08
CA ASN A 64 -4.70 -1.67 -0.30
C ASN A 64 -4.77 -2.91 0.58
N PHE A 65 -3.67 -3.65 0.72
CA PHE A 65 -3.62 -4.87 1.53
C PHE A 65 -2.20 -5.20 2.00
N HIS A 66 -2.10 -5.84 3.14
CA HIS A 66 -0.85 -6.47 3.57
C HIS A 66 -0.64 -7.79 2.81
N PRO A 67 0.56 -8.05 2.25
CA PRO A 67 0.76 -9.20 1.37
C PRO A 67 0.49 -10.54 2.05
N GLY A 68 0.90 -10.68 3.33
CA GLY A 68 0.67 -11.90 4.09
C GLY A 68 1.87 -12.34 4.91
N SER A 69 1.81 -13.59 5.36
CA SER A 69 2.75 -14.15 6.33
C SER A 69 2.96 -15.64 6.12
N HIS A 70 4.23 -16.08 6.24
CA HIS A 70 4.57 -17.49 6.13
C HIS A 70 4.33 -18.30 7.44
N LEU A 71 3.91 -17.64 8.53
CA LEU A 71 3.59 -18.23 9.84
C LEU A 71 4.69 -19.15 10.42
N GLY A 72 5.94 -19.02 9.97
CA GLY A 72 7.04 -19.92 10.32
C GLY A 72 6.88 -21.35 9.81
N LYS A 73 6.00 -21.59 8.81
CA LYS A 73 5.65 -22.94 8.33
C LYS A 73 6.04 -23.19 6.87
N MET A 74 6.61 -22.20 6.19
CA MET A 74 7.12 -22.33 4.83
C MET A 74 8.26 -21.35 4.59
N GLU A 75 9.05 -21.62 3.55
CA GLU A 75 10.15 -20.76 3.12
C GLU A 75 9.61 -19.43 2.56
N VAL A 76 10.38 -18.36 2.76
CA VAL A 76 10.00 -16.99 2.37
C VAL A 76 9.67 -16.92 0.88
N ASP A 77 10.56 -17.38 0.01
CA ASP A 77 10.36 -17.30 -1.44
C ASP A 77 9.10 -18.05 -1.91
N THR A 78 8.85 -19.22 -1.32
CA THR A 78 7.63 -20.00 -1.59
C THR A 78 6.38 -19.22 -1.17
N CYS A 79 6.45 -18.49 -0.04
CA CYS A 79 5.34 -17.67 0.41
C CYS A 79 5.12 -16.45 -0.49
N LEU A 80 6.19 -15.79 -0.93
CA LEU A 80 6.11 -14.66 -1.87
C LEU A 80 5.48 -15.09 -3.21
N SER A 81 5.91 -16.22 -3.77
CA SER A 81 5.28 -16.77 -5.00
C SER A 81 3.80 -17.10 -4.80
N ARG A 82 3.43 -17.63 -3.63
CA ARG A 82 2.02 -17.92 -3.29
C ARG A 82 1.17 -16.64 -3.18
N ILE A 83 1.74 -15.57 -2.64
CA ILE A 83 1.08 -14.26 -2.59
C ILE A 83 0.82 -13.76 -4.03
N ALA A 84 1.84 -13.79 -4.88
CA ALA A 84 1.70 -13.39 -6.28
C ALA A 84 0.66 -14.24 -7.04
N GLU A 85 0.66 -15.56 -6.84
CA GLU A 85 -0.36 -16.47 -7.40
C GLU A 85 -1.77 -16.06 -6.94
N SER A 86 -1.95 -15.75 -5.65
CA SER A 86 -3.25 -15.34 -5.11
C SER A 86 -3.73 -14.01 -5.71
N ILE A 87 -2.81 -13.07 -5.95
CA ILE A 87 -3.09 -11.82 -6.67
C ILE A 87 -3.53 -12.13 -8.11
N ASN A 88 -2.77 -12.95 -8.85
CA ASN A 88 -3.08 -13.31 -10.23
C ASN A 88 -4.47 -13.96 -10.36
N ILE A 89 -4.81 -14.90 -9.47
CA ILE A 89 -6.13 -15.55 -9.43
C ILE A 89 -7.25 -14.51 -9.27
N THR A 90 -7.04 -13.50 -8.44
CA THR A 90 -8.04 -12.44 -8.17
C THR A 90 -8.12 -11.46 -9.34
N LEU A 91 -6.99 -11.04 -9.89
CA LEU A 91 -6.95 -10.11 -11.02
C LEU A 91 -7.59 -10.72 -12.28
N ALA A 92 -7.48 -12.05 -12.49
CA ALA A 92 -8.13 -12.76 -13.59
C ALA A 92 -9.67 -12.77 -13.48
N GLN A 93 -10.23 -12.53 -12.29
CA GLN A 93 -11.67 -12.57 -12.02
C GLN A 93 -12.29 -11.19 -11.81
N THR A 94 -11.50 -10.12 -11.81
CA THR A 94 -11.94 -8.73 -11.56
C THR A 94 -11.42 -7.80 -12.64
N SER A 95 -11.94 -6.57 -12.70
CA SER A 95 -11.50 -5.58 -13.67
C SER A 95 -11.39 -4.17 -13.04
N GLY A 96 -10.52 -3.31 -13.60
CA GLY A 96 -10.46 -1.88 -13.30
C GLY A 96 -9.99 -1.48 -11.89
N VAL A 97 -9.68 -2.45 -11.02
CA VAL A 97 -9.14 -2.20 -9.67
C VAL A 97 -7.70 -2.69 -9.60
N CYS A 98 -6.81 -1.86 -9.06
CA CYS A 98 -5.41 -2.16 -8.82
C CYS A 98 -5.24 -2.79 -7.43
N ALA A 99 -4.55 -3.92 -7.34
CA ALA A 99 -4.11 -4.52 -6.10
C ALA A 99 -2.87 -3.76 -5.58
N VAL A 100 -3.00 -3.04 -4.47
CA VAL A 100 -1.96 -2.18 -3.93
C VAL A 100 -1.34 -2.84 -2.71
N ILE A 101 -0.11 -3.32 -2.87
CA ILE A 101 0.65 -4.00 -1.82
C ILE A 101 1.16 -2.95 -0.84
N GLU A 102 0.77 -3.05 0.42
CA GLU A 102 1.37 -2.23 1.47
C GLU A 102 2.66 -2.86 1.99
N ASN A 103 3.71 -2.05 2.15
CA ASN A 103 4.88 -2.51 2.88
C ASN A 103 4.52 -2.74 4.35
N THR A 104 5.15 -3.73 4.99
CA THR A 104 4.91 -4.07 6.40
C THR A 104 6.12 -3.75 7.26
N ALA A 105 5.93 -3.70 8.58
CA ALA A 105 7.03 -3.54 9.53
C ALA A 105 7.94 -4.79 9.62
N GLY A 106 7.53 -5.93 9.06
CA GLY A 106 8.23 -7.20 9.23
C GLY A 106 8.05 -7.82 10.61
N GLN A 107 6.95 -7.50 11.31
CA GLN A 107 6.68 -8.08 12.62
C GLN A 107 6.37 -9.58 12.50
N GLY A 108 7.04 -10.39 13.31
CA GLY A 108 6.86 -11.83 13.33
C GLY A 108 7.29 -12.47 12.01
N SER A 109 6.32 -13.02 11.27
CA SER A 109 6.53 -13.69 9.98
C SER A 109 5.86 -12.97 8.80
N ASN A 110 5.47 -11.70 8.99
CA ASN A 110 4.90 -10.87 7.93
C ASN A 110 5.94 -10.57 6.85
N LEU A 111 5.52 -10.67 5.59
CA LEU A 111 6.33 -10.39 4.41
C LEU A 111 5.98 -9.03 3.79
N GLY A 112 6.79 -8.62 2.81
CA GLY A 112 6.66 -7.30 2.18
C GLY A 112 7.26 -6.17 3.03
N TYR A 113 8.16 -6.49 3.95
CA TYR A 113 8.86 -5.48 4.75
C TYR A 113 10.15 -4.99 4.07
N THR A 114 10.69 -5.69 3.09
CA THR A 114 11.78 -5.19 2.26
C THR A 114 11.29 -4.86 0.85
N PHE A 115 11.93 -3.92 0.20
CA PHE A 115 11.59 -3.53 -1.18
C PHE A 115 11.82 -4.68 -2.15
N GLU A 116 12.82 -5.54 -1.89
CA GLU A 116 13.10 -6.73 -2.69
C GLU A 116 11.95 -7.74 -2.62
N GLN A 117 11.33 -7.94 -1.45
CA GLN A 117 10.16 -8.81 -1.33
C GLN A 117 8.96 -8.26 -2.10
N ILE A 118 8.73 -6.96 -2.06
CA ILE A 118 7.67 -6.29 -2.83
C ILE A 118 7.96 -6.42 -4.32
N ALA A 119 9.18 -6.15 -4.76
CA ALA A 119 9.59 -6.30 -6.14
C ALA A 119 9.46 -7.75 -6.63
N TYR A 120 9.80 -8.73 -5.79
CA TYR A 120 9.60 -10.15 -6.09
C TYR A 120 8.12 -10.45 -6.40
N ILE A 121 7.20 -10.03 -5.51
CA ILE A 121 5.76 -10.23 -5.72
C ILE A 121 5.30 -9.57 -7.02
N ILE A 122 5.68 -8.30 -7.23
CA ILE A 122 5.33 -7.58 -8.45
C ILE A 122 5.84 -8.31 -9.70
N ASN A 123 7.07 -8.83 -9.67
CA ASN A 123 7.66 -9.54 -10.81
C ASN A 123 6.90 -10.82 -11.18
N GLU A 124 6.28 -11.50 -10.22
CA GLU A 124 5.49 -12.70 -10.42
C GLU A 124 4.01 -12.40 -10.77
N VAL A 125 3.52 -11.16 -10.58
CA VAL A 125 2.18 -10.76 -11.02
C VAL A 125 2.15 -10.64 -12.54
N GLU A 126 1.15 -11.22 -13.19
CA GLU A 126 1.02 -11.25 -14.65
C GLU A 126 0.60 -9.89 -15.22
N ASP A 127 -0.46 -9.30 -14.67
CA ASP A 127 -0.94 -7.97 -15.09
C ASP A 127 -0.27 -6.85 -14.28
N LYS A 128 0.89 -6.39 -14.76
CA LYS A 128 1.67 -5.30 -14.16
C LYS A 128 0.90 -3.98 -14.08
N SER A 129 -0.09 -3.78 -14.91
CA SER A 129 -0.87 -2.54 -14.95
C SER A 129 -1.85 -2.44 -13.76
N ARG A 130 -2.14 -3.57 -13.12
CA ARG A 130 -3.10 -3.68 -12.03
C ARG A 130 -2.47 -4.09 -10.70
N VAL A 131 -1.18 -3.85 -10.54
CA VAL A 131 -0.47 -3.97 -9.26
C VAL A 131 0.22 -2.66 -8.91
N GLY A 132 0.29 -2.32 -7.65
CA GLY A 132 0.95 -1.12 -7.15
C GLY A 132 1.42 -1.29 -5.72
N VAL A 133 1.97 -0.23 -5.15
CA VAL A 133 2.53 -0.19 -3.79
C VAL A 133 1.95 0.97 -3.01
N CYS A 134 1.65 0.75 -1.75
CA CYS A 134 1.45 1.77 -0.74
C CYS A 134 2.62 1.71 0.25
N LEU A 135 3.21 2.86 0.56
CA LEU A 135 4.24 2.96 1.60
C LEU A 135 3.64 3.54 2.88
N ASP A 136 3.67 2.74 3.95
CA ASP A 136 3.38 3.22 5.30
C ASP A 136 4.68 3.71 5.95
N THR A 137 4.70 4.94 6.45
CA THR A 137 5.89 5.57 7.01
C THR A 137 6.35 4.90 8.31
N ALA A 138 5.42 4.49 9.18
CA ALA A 138 5.76 3.76 10.41
C ALA A 138 6.31 2.36 10.09
N HIS A 139 5.73 1.66 9.11
CA HIS A 139 6.23 0.37 8.65
C HIS A 139 7.62 0.50 8.00
N THR A 140 7.83 1.51 7.17
CA THR A 140 9.12 1.79 6.52
C THR A 140 10.21 1.98 7.55
N LEU A 141 9.98 2.81 8.58
CA LEU A 141 10.92 3.00 9.69
C LEU A 141 11.16 1.71 10.46
N ALA A 142 10.09 1.01 10.84
CA ALA A 142 10.20 -0.23 11.62
C ALA A 142 10.90 -1.35 10.84
N ALA A 143 10.75 -1.40 9.52
CA ALA A 143 11.44 -2.35 8.64
C ALA A 143 12.96 -2.09 8.53
N GLY A 144 13.43 -0.89 8.90
CA GLY A 144 14.86 -0.56 8.91
C GLY A 144 15.28 0.47 7.86
N TYR A 145 14.34 1.08 7.17
CA TYR A 145 14.59 2.17 6.23
C TYR A 145 14.53 3.50 6.97
N ASP A 146 15.64 4.22 7.02
CA ASP A 146 15.70 5.53 7.67
C ASP A 146 14.96 6.57 6.82
N ILE A 147 13.89 7.11 7.37
CA ILE A 147 13.14 8.23 6.80
C ILE A 147 13.10 9.43 7.74
N LYS A 148 13.89 9.40 8.83
CA LYS A 148 13.96 10.46 9.84
C LYS A 148 14.97 11.52 9.48
N THR A 149 16.10 11.12 8.90
CA THR A 149 17.15 12.04 8.49
C THR A 149 17.03 12.39 7.01
N PRO A 150 17.42 13.59 6.55
CA PRO A 150 17.40 13.98 5.15
C PRO A 150 18.17 13.01 4.26
N GLU A 151 19.33 12.56 4.71
CA GLU A 151 20.20 11.63 4.03
C GLU A 151 19.55 10.24 3.94
N GLY A 152 19.02 9.73 5.07
CA GLY A 152 18.33 8.45 5.15
C GLY A 152 17.06 8.43 4.29
N PHE A 153 16.28 9.52 4.32
CA PHE A 153 15.13 9.69 3.47
C PHE A 153 15.49 9.60 1.99
N SER A 154 16.49 10.37 1.56
CA SER A 154 16.94 10.37 0.16
C SER A 154 17.43 9.00 -0.26
N GLU A 155 18.19 8.31 0.58
CA GLU A 155 18.70 6.96 0.31
C GLU A 155 17.59 5.92 0.26
N THR A 156 16.64 5.96 1.20
CA THR A 156 15.48 5.06 1.25
C THR A 156 14.65 5.15 -0.03
N PHE A 157 14.33 6.37 -0.47
CA PHE A 157 13.51 6.54 -1.68
C PHE A 157 14.29 6.29 -2.97
N ARG A 158 15.61 6.54 -2.99
CA ARG A 158 16.47 6.11 -4.09
C ARG A 158 16.45 4.57 -4.21
N HIS A 159 16.61 3.86 -3.10
CA HIS A 159 16.57 2.40 -3.07
C HIS A 159 15.19 1.87 -3.49
N PHE A 160 14.10 2.49 -3.03
CA PHE A 160 12.77 2.13 -3.50
C PHE A 160 12.62 2.26 -5.02
N ASP A 161 13.11 3.36 -5.59
CA ASP A 161 13.04 3.58 -7.04
C ASP A 161 13.87 2.56 -7.83
N GLU A 162 15.05 2.23 -7.35
CA GLU A 162 15.94 1.25 -7.99
C GLU A 162 15.40 -0.17 -7.95
N VAL A 163 14.75 -0.57 -6.84
CA VAL A 163 14.31 -1.95 -6.63
C VAL A 163 12.86 -2.18 -7.09
N VAL A 164 11.96 -1.25 -6.76
CA VAL A 164 10.53 -1.36 -7.05
C VAL A 164 10.13 -0.46 -8.22
N GLY A 165 10.57 0.78 -8.20
CA GLY A 165 10.21 1.83 -9.14
C GLY A 165 9.04 2.69 -8.68
N PHE A 166 9.19 4.01 -8.75
CA PHE A 166 8.10 4.95 -8.42
C PHE A 166 6.87 4.82 -9.30
N SER A 167 7.01 4.22 -10.48
CA SER A 167 5.88 3.93 -11.36
C SER A 167 4.83 3.01 -10.73
N TYR A 168 5.22 2.21 -9.72
CA TYR A 168 4.31 1.35 -8.95
C TYR A 168 3.72 2.04 -7.73
N LEU A 169 4.24 3.17 -7.27
CA LEU A 169 3.72 3.86 -6.08
C LEU A 169 2.30 4.40 -6.36
N ARG A 170 1.34 4.01 -5.55
CA ARG A 170 -0.09 4.39 -5.67
C ARG A 170 -0.59 5.20 -4.50
N GLY A 171 0.04 5.10 -3.35
CA GLY A 171 -0.39 5.80 -2.15
C GLY A 171 0.64 5.74 -1.03
N MET A 172 0.36 6.49 0.02
CA MET A 172 1.13 6.46 1.25
C MET A 172 0.19 6.55 2.45
N HIS A 173 0.49 5.77 3.48
CA HIS A 173 -0.06 5.96 4.81
C HIS A 173 0.92 6.77 5.63
N LEU A 174 0.51 7.95 6.06
CA LEU A 174 1.34 8.83 6.88
C LEU A 174 1.05 8.57 8.35
N ASN A 175 1.89 7.78 8.98
CA ASN A 175 1.82 7.41 10.38
C ASN A 175 3.15 7.71 11.07
N ASP A 176 3.11 8.19 12.31
CA ASP A 176 4.28 8.20 13.17
C ASP A 176 4.44 6.84 13.86
N SER A 177 5.62 6.55 14.38
CA SER A 177 5.95 5.26 15.00
C SER A 177 6.25 5.41 16.49
N LYS A 178 5.68 4.50 17.30
CA LYS A 178 6.10 4.29 18.71
C LYS A 178 7.42 3.54 18.84
N LYS A 179 7.96 3.05 17.73
CA LYS A 179 9.11 2.14 17.71
C LYS A 179 10.24 2.72 16.89
N GLU A 180 11.45 2.33 17.28
CA GLU A 180 12.70 2.77 16.66
C GLU A 180 12.89 2.15 15.27
N LEU A 181 13.82 2.75 14.53
CA LEU A 181 14.34 2.25 13.26
C LEU A 181 14.76 0.78 13.37
N GLY A 182 14.26 -0.05 12.48
CA GLY A 182 14.63 -1.47 12.41
C GLY A 182 14.07 -2.35 13.53
N SER A 183 13.12 -1.84 14.31
CA SER A 183 12.52 -2.57 15.43
C SER A 183 11.72 -3.80 15.02
N ARG A 184 11.23 -3.85 13.79
CA ARG A 184 10.28 -4.83 13.28
C ARG A 184 9.03 -5.01 14.13
N VAL A 185 8.54 -3.90 14.68
CA VAL A 185 7.34 -3.87 15.51
C VAL A 185 6.38 -2.82 14.96
N ASP A 186 5.21 -3.28 14.56
CA ASP A 186 4.13 -2.44 14.06
C ASP A 186 3.37 -1.81 15.24
N ARG A 187 3.65 -0.54 15.50
CA ARG A 187 2.95 0.28 16.51
C ARG A 187 2.93 1.73 16.06
N HIS A 188 1.81 2.13 15.49
CA HIS A 188 1.56 3.48 15.03
C HIS A 188 1.36 4.46 16.17
N GLU A 189 1.71 5.73 15.91
CA GLU A 189 1.39 6.87 16.75
C GLU A 189 0.83 8.00 15.88
N SER A 190 0.17 8.95 16.52
CA SER A 190 -0.27 10.18 15.84
C SER A 190 0.93 10.97 15.35
N ILE A 191 0.82 11.57 14.18
CA ILE A 191 1.88 12.36 13.55
C ILE A 191 2.42 13.41 14.53
N GLY A 192 3.74 13.43 14.69
CA GLY A 192 4.47 14.33 15.60
C GLY A 192 4.44 13.93 17.07
N LYS A 193 3.88 12.76 17.41
CA LYS A 193 3.84 12.26 18.80
C LYS A 193 4.65 10.98 19.00
N GLY A 194 5.20 10.45 17.95
CA GLY A 194 6.05 9.26 17.95
C GLY A 194 7.53 9.59 17.86
N LEU A 195 8.30 8.62 17.44
CA LEU A 195 9.76 8.69 17.35
C LEU A 195 10.28 9.23 16.01
N MET A 196 9.40 9.45 15.03
CA MET A 196 9.75 10.09 13.75
C MET A 196 9.77 11.60 13.88
N GLY A 197 8.78 12.19 14.57
CA GLY A 197 8.64 13.62 14.73
C GLY A 197 7.99 14.32 13.54
N LEU A 198 7.66 15.61 13.72
CA LEU A 198 7.01 16.41 12.67
C LEU A 198 7.95 16.80 11.53
N ASP A 199 9.22 17.02 11.84
CA ASP A 199 10.20 17.50 10.87
C ASP A 199 10.42 16.53 9.72
N THR A 200 10.29 15.22 9.99
CA THR A 200 10.36 14.16 8.98
C THR A 200 9.37 14.35 7.83
N LEU A 201 8.17 14.84 8.13
CA LEU A 201 7.12 15.00 7.13
C LEU A 201 7.09 16.40 6.50
N HIS A 202 7.66 17.41 7.18
CA HIS A 202 7.66 18.80 6.72
C HIS A 202 8.89 19.19 5.91
N ASP A 203 10.09 18.83 6.36
CA ASP A 203 11.34 19.27 5.72
C ASP A 203 11.72 18.42 4.50
N HIS A 204 11.18 17.20 4.39
CA HIS A 204 11.49 16.30 3.29
C HIS A 204 10.45 16.33 2.17
N GLY A 205 9.45 17.21 2.24
CA GLY A 205 8.54 17.58 1.13
C GLY A 205 9.28 18.20 -0.06
N GLY A 206 10.56 17.92 -0.15
CA GLY A 206 11.45 18.21 -1.25
C GLY A 206 11.17 17.33 -2.48
N PRO A 207 12.04 17.41 -3.50
CA PRO A 207 11.81 16.99 -4.87
C PRO A 207 11.19 15.61 -5.15
N PRO A 208 11.42 14.52 -4.40
CA PRO A 208 10.86 13.23 -4.80
C PRO A 208 9.34 13.25 -4.87
N PHE A 209 8.66 13.72 -3.80
CA PHE A 209 7.19 13.70 -3.78
C PHE A 209 6.56 14.72 -4.73
N ARG A 210 7.13 15.93 -4.85
CA ARG A 210 6.65 16.93 -5.80
C ARG A 210 6.89 16.53 -7.25
N GLN A 211 8.03 15.91 -7.53
CA GLN A 211 8.39 15.51 -8.88
C GLN A 211 7.55 14.33 -9.39
N TYR A 212 7.19 13.38 -8.51
CA TYR A 212 6.38 12.22 -8.86
C TYR A 212 4.88 12.45 -8.71
N ALA A 213 4.45 13.27 -7.74
CA ALA A 213 3.05 13.70 -7.62
C ALA A 213 2.60 14.67 -8.71
N LEU A 214 3.54 15.37 -9.36
CA LEU A 214 3.27 16.45 -10.32
C LEU A 214 3.79 16.15 -11.73
N ASN A 215 4.12 14.90 -12.09
CA ASN A 215 4.52 14.61 -13.46
C ASN A 215 3.30 14.61 -14.39
N PRO A 216 3.08 15.69 -15.19
CA PRO A 216 1.88 15.83 -16.02
C PRO A 216 1.88 14.90 -17.26
N ARG A 217 2.87 14.00 -17.39
CA ARG A 217 2.98 13.07 -18.53
C ARG A 217 2.36 11.70 -18.26
N ASP A 218 1.84 11.44 -17.06
CA ASP A 218 1.10 10.23 -16.78
C ASP A 218 -0.41 10.57 -16.75
N PRO A 219 -1.18 10.26 -17.80
CA PRO A 219 -2.60 10.60 -17.89
C PRO A 219 -3.48 9.86 -16.88
N GLY A 220 -2.91 8.99 -16.02
CA GLY A 220 -3.61 8.23 -14.99
C GLY A 220 -3.44 8.76 -13.56
N ARG A 221 -2.63 9.79 -13.31
CA ARG A 221 -2.41 10.32 -11.96
C ARG A 221 -3.29 11.53 -11.68
N GLY A 222 -4.34 11.33 -10.88
CA GLY A 222 -5.14 12.42 -10.32
C GLY A 222 -4.26 13.34 -9.46
N ALA A 223 -4.37 14.65 -9.71
CA ALA A 223 -3.67 15.67 -8.95
C ALA A 223 -4.14 15.65 -7.48
N LEU A 224 -3.21 15.48 -6.55
CA LEU A 224 -3.46 15.84 -5.16
C LEU A 224 -3.65 17.37 -5.13
N ALA A 225 -4.87 17.80 -4.90
CA ALA A 225 -5.18 19.21 -4.74
C ALA A 225 -4.48 19.73 -3.48
N GLY A 226 -3.41 20.50 -3.67
CA GLY A 226 -2.81 21.28 -2.62
C GLY A 226 -3.77 22.36 -2.17
N GLY A 227 -4.31 22.22 -0.95
CA GLY A 227 -5.05 23.30 -0.31
C GLY A 227 -4.10 24.43 0.05
N ASP A 228 -4.18 25.54 -0.68
CA ASP A 228 -3.61 26.81 -0.24
C ASP A 228 -4.27 27.23 1.07
N THR A 229 -3.55 27.19 2.16
CA THR A 229 -3.92 27.91 3.39
C THR A 229 -3.56 29.38 3.19
N ALA A 230 -4.47 30.14 2.66
CA ALA A 230 -4.44 31.60 2.78
C ALA A 230 -4.67 31.99 4.24
N SER A 231 -3.80 32.87 4.71
CA SER A 231 -3.82 33.61 5.96
C SER A 231 -5.19 34.06 6.45
N ILE A 232 -5.50 33.84 7.71
CA ILE A 232 -5.92 34.89 8.66
C ILE A 232 -5.43 34.49 10.04
#